data_7a01932b7a24735bdf0ea5a09c99e283
#
_entry.id   7a01932b7a24735bdf0ea5a09c99e283
#
_cell.length_a   1.000
_cell.length_b   1.000
_cell.length_c   1.000
_cell.angle_alpha   90.00
_cell.angle_beta   90.00
_cell.angle_gamma   90.00
#
_symmetry.space_group_name_H-M   'P 1'
#
loop_
_entity.id
_entity.type
_entity.pdbx_description
1 polymer ?
#
loop_
_entity_poly.entity_id
_entity_poly.type
_entity_poly.pdbx_seq_one_letter_code
_entity_poly.pdbx_strand_id
1 'polypeptide(L)'
;MSSTSSITDVAALARVSKATVSRVLSGRRTKDDNIAKRVRDATEQLNYQANSAASALRSDTTNTIGLIMPGPTDPLAARLLAELEPEVNRSGRQLLLGLGDDQRTQTERIEAMLARRVDGLVVMPPQDANTAAFLDDYVGMTSLVQAFGHSTSFHVNWVGVDESASMKLMLSHLAEYNADSIAFLSGNVNSASAAELFATLQTSTRVMNLMTEPGWTTFGDNSAKRGYHDVMRLFGDKGNRPNALICATDDVAIGALMALNQLGIRVPDEVKVIGSGDSPAAAIADPPLSSILPPCRLIAHEALRLISVSVSSKHWLPAHTAYPPQLVQRESTSGPRFGSSDMALPDDES
;
A
#
# COMPACT_ATOMS: atom_id res chain seq x y z
N MET A 1 -34.70 23.20 19.01
CA MET A 1 -33.97 23.31 17.74
C MET A 1 -32.89 24.35 17.94
N SER A 2 -31.61 23.96 18.18
CA SER A 2 -30.52 24.91 18.28
C SER A 2 -30.20 25.43 16.88
N SER A 3 -30.36 26.71 16.63
CA SER A 3 -29.99 27.34 15.37
C SER A 3 -28.48 27.21 15.20
N THR A 4 -28.07 26.51 14.16
CA THR A 4 -26.64 26.39 13.80
C THR A 4 -26.13 27.79 13.46
N SER A 5 -25.15 28.29 14.23
CA SER A 5 -24.53 29.60 14.02
C SER A 5 -24.01 29.71 12.58
N SER A 6 -24.18 30.84 11.94
CA SER A 6 -23.77 31.10 10.56
C SER A 6 -22.53 32.00 10.50
N ILE A 7 -21.84 32.03 9.36
CA ILE A 7 -20.72 32.96 9.11
C ILE A 7 -21.16 34.43 9.27
N THR A 8 -22.46 34.70 9.09
CA THR A 8 -23.05 36.02 9.29
C THR A 8 -23.05 36.41 10.76
N ASP A 9 -23.38 35.48 11.65
CA ASP A 9 -23.39 35.72 13.09
C ASP A 9 -21.97 35.94 13.64
N VAL A 10 -20.97 35.14 13.14
CA VAL A 10 -19.56 35.38 13.47
C VAL A 10 -19.10 36.75 12.99
N ALA A 11 -19.47 37.15 11.77
CA ALA A 11 -19.09 38.47 11.22
C ALA A 11 -19.70 39.62 12.02
N ALA A 12 -20.95 39.48 12.45
CA ALA A 12 -21.65 40.46 13.29
C ALA A 12 -20.97 40.58 14.69
N LEU A 13 -20.71 39.44 15.34
CA LEU A 13 -20.10 39.40 16.66
C LEU A 13 -18.64 39.93 16.63
N ALA A 14 -17.85 39.55 15.63
CA ALA A 14 -16.48 40.02 15.44
C ALA A 14 -16.41 41.46 14.89
N ARG A 15 -17.50 42.06 14.49
CA ARG A 15 -17.60 43.39 13.84
C ARG A 15 -16.70 43.53 12.63
N VAL A 16 -16.76 42.57 11.73
CA VAL A 16 -16.00 42.52 10.47
C VAL A 16 -16.87 42.03 9.32
N SER A 17 -16.42 42.13 8.08
CA SER A 17 -17.12 41.58 6.93
C SER A 17 -17.05 40.05 6.90
N LYS A 18 -18.05 39.40 6.28
CA LYS A 18 -18.03 37.93 5.99
C LYS A 18 -16.76 37.49 5.25
N ALA A 19 -16.28 38.34 4.33
CA ALA A 19 -15.04 38.11 3.61
C ALA A 19 -13.80 38.11 4.53
N THR A 20 -13.78 38.95 5.57
CA THR A 20 -12.72 38.98 6.57
C THR A 20 -12.76 37.73 7.44
N VAL A 21 -13.95 37.31 7.92
CA VAL A 21 -14.11 36.05 8.66
C VAL A 21 -13.59 34.87 7.82
N SER A 22 -14.04 34.77 6.57
CA SER A 22 -13.62 33.71 5.66
C SER A 22 -12.09 33.65 5.47
N ARG A 23 -11.42 34.79 5.29
CA ARG A 23 -9.96 34.87 5.14
C ARG A 23 -9.19 34.49 6.41
N VAL A 24 -9.72 34.83 7.58
CA VAL A 24 -9.13 34.44 8.87
C VAL A 24 -9.25 32.93 9.09
N LEU A 25 -10.46 32.40 8.93
CA LEU A 25 -10.75 30.98 9.15
C LEU A 25 -10.07 30.06 8.12
N SER A 26 -9.84 30.54 6.88
CA SER A 26 -9.15 29.79 5.84
C SER A 26 -7.60 29.93 5.89
N GLY A 27 -7.06 30.63 6.88
CA GLY A 27 -5.60 30.88 6.97
C GLY A 27 -5.03 31.83 5.91
N ARG A 28 -5.85 32.33 4.98
CA ARG A 28 -5.41 33.28 3.92
C ARG A 28 -5.04 34.67 4.45
N ARG A 29 -5.39 34.97 5.71
CA ARG A 29 -4.91 36.17 6.42
C ARG A 29 -3.76 35.77 7.32
N THR A 30 -2.56 36.10 6.92
CA THR A 30 -1.31 35.76 7.63
C THR A 30 -1.00 36.69 8.81
N LYS A 31 -1.66 37.87 8.90
CA LYS A 31 -1.48 38.81 10.04
C LYS A 31 -2.30 38.31 11.24
N ASP A 32 -1.60 37.95 12.30
CA ASP A 32 -2.20 37.64 13.61
C ASP A 32 -2.41 38.97 14.38
N ASP A 33 -3.39 39.73 13.90
CA ASP A 33 -3.75 41.04 14.46
C ASP A 33 -5.04 40.96 15.30
N ASN A 34 -5.40 42.08 15.90
CA ASN A 34 -6.62 42.21 16.73
C ASN A 34 -7.92 41.76 15.97
N ILE A 35 -7.94 41.85 14.64
CA ILE A 35 -9.04 41.41 13.83
C ILE A 35 -9.11 39.88 13.80
N ALA A 36 -7.97 39.21 13.60
CA ALA A 36 -7.89 37.74 13.57
C ALA A 36 -8.27 37.17 14.95
N LYS A 37 -7.83 37.79 16.04
CA LYS A 37 -8.21 37.40 17.40
C LYS A 37 -9.72 37.50 17.62
N ARG A 38 -10.35 38.66 17.31
CA ARG A 38 -11.80 38.84 17.46
C ARG A 38 -12.62 37.83 16.65
N VAL A 39 -12.14 37.47 15.47
CA VAL A 39 -12.82 36.44 14.65
C VAL A 39 -12.72 35.08 15.32
N ARG A 40 -11.55 34.69 15.85
CA ARG A 40 -11.39 33.43 16.57
C ARG A 40 -12.25 33.37 17.83
N ASP A 41 -12.24 34.41 18.63
CA ASP A 41 -13.02 34.53 19.86
C ASP A 41 -14.54 34.42 19.55
N ALA A 42 -14.99 35.11 18.49
CA ALA A 42 -16.39 35.04 18.05
C ALA A 42 -16.78 33.64 17.52
N THR A 43 -15.85 32.95 16.84
CA THR A 43 -16.06 31.59 16.33
C THR A 43 -16.21 30.59 17.48
N GLU A 44 -15.37 30.72 18.51
CA GLU A 44 -15.41 29.89 19.71
C GLU A 44 -16.69 30.15 20.53
N GLN A 45 -17.04 31.42 20.77
CA GLN A 45 -18.26 31.81 21.50
C GLN A 45 -19.53 31.28 20.85
N LEU A 46 -19.60 31.29 19.53
CA LEU A 46 -20.77 30.82 18.77
C LEU A 46 -20.72 29.32 18.46
N ASN A 47 -19.67 28.63 18.91
CA ASN A 47 -19.39 27.23 18.52
C ASN A 47 -19.56 27.03 17.00
N TYR A 48 -19.09 28.01 16.22
CA TYR A 48 -19.24 28.02 14.78
C TYR A 48 -18.22 27.08 14.14
N GLN A 49 -18.71 26.05 13.47
CA GLN A 49 -17.89 25.22 12.61
C GLN A 49 -18.05 25.70 11.15
N ALA A 50 -16.91 26.00 10.52
CA ALA A 50 -16.93 26.39 9.12
C ALA A 50 -17.52 25.24 8.29
N ASN A 51 -18.62 25.51 7.58
CA ASN A 51 -19.21 24.53 6.70
C ASN A 51 -18.28 24.27 5.51
N SER A 52 -17.62 23.12 5.54
CA SER A 52 -16.70 22.68 4.48
C SER A 52 -17.37 22.62 3.11
N ALA A 53 -18.64 22.21 3.04
CA ALA A 53 -19.41 22.18 1.81
C ALA A 53 -19.66 23.59 1.24
N ALA A 54 -19.93 24.60 2.08
CA ALA A 54 -20.09 26.00 1.66
C ALA A 54 -18.72 26.65 1.30
N SER A 55 -17.62 26.12 1.81
CA SER A 55 -16.26 26.54 1.44
C SER A 55 -15.86 25.92 0.09
N ALA A 56 -16.15 24.65 -0.13
CA ALA A 56 -15.89 23.92 -1.38
C ALA A 56 -16.64 24.53 -2.58
N LEU A 57 -17.86 25.05 -2.36
CA LEU A 57 -18.63 25.78 -3.40
C LEU A 57 -17.99 27.10 -3.83
N ARG A 58 -17.03 27.63 -3.07
CA ARG A 58 -16.34 28.91 -3.34
C ARG A 58 -14.86 28.76 -3.71
N SER A 59 -14.31 27.59 -3.43
CA SER A 59 -12.96 27.19 -3.87
C SER A 59 -13.11 26.03 -4.84
N ASP A 60 -12.30 25.98 -5.91
CA ASP A 60 -12.27 24.83 -6.82
C ASP A 60 -11.69 23.57 -6.18
N THR A 61 -11.49 23.55 -4.85
CA THR A 61 -10.91 22.44 -4.07
C THR A 61 -11.82 22.01 -2.96
N THR A 62 -11.99 20.71 -2.77
CA THR A 62 -12.78 20.10 -1.69
C THR A 62 -11.93 19.73 -0.48
N ASN A 63 -10.60 19.81 -0.58
CA ASN A 63 -9.64 19.32 0.39
C ASN A 63 -9.86 17.84 0.74
N THR A 64 -10.23 17.05 -0.27
CA THR A 64 -10.53 15.62 -0.12
C THR A 64 -9.71 14.82 -1.12
N ILE A 65 -9.01 13.81 -0.63
CA ILE A 65 -8.33 12.80 -1.43
C ILE A 65 -9.12 11.50 -1.35
N GLY A 66 -9.39 10.88 -2.48
CA GLY A 66 -9.97 9.55 -2.53
C GLY A 66 -8.89 8.47 -2.50
N LEU A 67 -9.12 7.41 -1.73
CA LEU A 67 -8.36 6.17 -1.82
C LEU A 67 -9.33 5.05 -2.17
N ILE A 68 -9.06 4.36 -3.28
CA ILE A 68 -9.79 3.16 -3.68
C ILE A 68 -8.84 1.99 -3.60
N MET A 69 -9.25 0.95 -2.89
CA MET A 69 -8.41 -0.20 -2.63
C MET A 69 -9.25 -1.48 -2.44
N PRO A 70 -8.66 -2.68 -2.50
CA PRO A 70 -9.27 -3.91 -2.02
C PRO A 70 -9.71 -3.80 -0.54
N GLY A 71 -10.40 -4.80 -0.05
CA GLY A 71 -10.86 -4.82 1.34
C GLY A 71 -9.70 -4.71 2.35
N PRO A 72 -9.98 -4.26 3.59
CA PRO A 72 -8.97 -4.04 4.63
C PRO A 72 -8.33 -5.36 5.14
N THR A 73 -8.81 -6.49 4.70
CA THR A 73 -8.22 -7.82 4.93
C THR A 73 -6.99 -8.09 4.05
N ASP A 74 -6.79 -7.29 2.99
CA ASP A 74 -5.54 -7.31 2.21
C ASP A 74 -4.44 -6.59 3.02
N PRO A 75 -3.37 -7.28 3.44
CA PRO A 75 -2.34 -6.69 4.32
C PRO A 75 -1.61 -5.51 3.66
N LEU A 76 -1.41 -5.55 2.33
CA LEU A 76 -0.75 -4.49 1.60
C LEU A 76 -1.62 -3.23 1.51
N ALA A 77 -2.93 -3.41 1.24
CA ALA A 77 -3.91 -2.33 1.23
C ALA A 77 -4.05 -1.68 2.62
N ALA A 78 -4.11 -2.49 3.68
CA ALA A 78 -4.14 -1.99 5.06
C ALA A 78 -2.89 -1.19 5.42
N ARG A 79 -1.70 -1.64 4.99
CA ARG A 79 -0.43 -0.94 5.22
C ARG A 79 -0.37 0.38 4.43
N LEU A 80 -0.82 0.38 3.16
CA LEU A 80 -0.91 1.63 2.38
C LEU A 80 -1.82 2.65 3.07
N LEU A 81 -3.00 2.22 3.53
CA LEU A 81 -3.93 3.09 4.26
C LEU A 81 -3.30 3.68 5.52
N ALA A 82 -2.61 2.86 6.31
CA ALA A 82 -1.94 3.28 7.55
C ALA A 82 -0.85 4.34 7.31
N GLU A 83 -0.19 4.31 6.14
CA GLU A 83 0.83 5.31 5.78
C GLU A 83 0.22 6.55 5.11
N LEU A 84 -0.81 6.38 4.29
CA LEU A 84 -1.41 7.45 3.49
C LEU A 84 -2.29 8.39 4.34
N GLU A 85 -3.13 7.83 5.22
CA GLU A 85 -4.10 8.61 6.02
C GLU A 85 -3.43 9.70 6.86
N PRO A 86 -2.37 9.41 7.65
CA PRO A 86 -1.71 10.44 8.45
C PRO A 86 -1.07 11.54 7.60
N GLU A 87 -0.60 11.22 6.39
CA GLU A 87 -0.04 12.22 5.47
C GLU A 87 -1.11 13.14 4.88
N VAL A 88 -2.24 12.56 4.48
CA VAL A 88 -3.40 13.33 4.01
C VAL A 88 -3.88 14.28 5.12
N ASN A 89 -4.03 13.76 6.34
CA ASN A 89 -4.48 14.55 7.49
C ASN A 89 -3.50 15.68 7.85
N ARG A 90 -2.18 15.41 7.87
CA ARG A 90 -1.13 16.43 8.10
C ARG A 90 -1.15 17.54 7.05
N SER A 91 -1.60 17.24 5.82
CA SER A 91 -1.77 18.24 4.76
C SER A 91 -3.05 19.10 4.90
N GLY A 92 -3.86 18.88 5.94
CA GLY A 92 -5.14 19.55 6.16
C GLY A 92 -6.26 19.06 5.25
N ARG A 93 -6.09 17.91 4.61
CA ARG A 93 -7.08 17.26 3.74
C ARG A 93 -7.77 16.13 4.47
N GLN A 94 -8.87 15.66 3.90
CA GLN A 94 -9.61 14.48 4.37
C GLN A 94 -9.41 13.32 3.40
N LEU A 95 -9.34 12.10 3.94
CA LEU A 95 -9.30 10.89 3.15
C LEU A 95 -10.71 10.31 3.01
N LEU A 96 -11.16 10.10 1.78
CA LEU A 96 -12.40 9.38 1.46
C LEU A 96 -12.05 7.98 0.97
N LEU A 97 -12.49 6.96 1.70
CA LEU A 97 -12.18 5.57 1.40
C LEU A 97 -13.29 4.92 0.57
N GLY A 98 -12.90 4.21 -0.51
CA GLY A 98 -13.75 3.34 -1.30
C GLY A 98 -13.16 1.93 -1.36
N LEU A 99 -13.94 0.93 -0.98
CA LEU A 99 -13.52 -0.47 -1.01
C LEU A 99 -14.15 -1.19 -2.20
N GLY A 100 -13.35 -2.04 -2.87
CA GLY A 100 -13.79 -2.89 -3.97
C GLY A 100 -12.72 -3.91 -4.35
N ASP A 101 -13.09 -5.19 -4.28
CA ASP A 101 -12.20 -6.30 -4.58
C ASP A 101 -12.18 -6.67 -6.08
N ASP A 102 -13.08 -6.08 -6.87
CA ASP A 102 -13.20 -6.28 -8.31
C ASP A 102 -13.28 -4.94 -9.07
N GLN A 103 -13.00 -4.99 -10.37
CA GLN A 103 -12.97 -3.81 -11.25
C GLN A 103 -14.31 -3.08 -11.27
N ARG A 104 -15.45 -3.80 -11.33
CA ARG A 104 -16.78 -3.21 -11.40
C ARG A 104 -17.06 -2.38 -10.15
N THR A 105 -16.82 -2.96 -8.98
CA THR A 105 -17.03 -2.27 -7.70
C THR A 105 -16.12 -1.04 -7.59
N GLN A 106 -14.85 -1.15 -8.00
CA GLN A 106 -13.95 0.01 -7.99
C GLN A 106 -14.39 1.11 -8.96
N THR A 107 -14.89 0.76 -10.16
CA THR A 107 -15.50 1.71 -11.10
C THR A 107 -16.63 2.52 -10.43
N GLU A 108 -17.58 1.84 -9.79
CA GLU A 108 -18.68 2.48 -9.06
C GLU A 108 -18.16 3.44 -7.96
N ARG A 109 -17.08 3.07 -7.26
CA ARG A 109 -16.45 3.92 -6.23
C ARG A 109 -15.73 5.13 -6.83
N ILE A 110 -15.02 4.97 -7.96
CA ILE A 110 -14.39 6.08 -8.67
C ILE A 110 -15.45 7.10 -9.10
N GLU A 111 -16.51 6.66 -9.75
CA GLU A 111 -17.60 7.54 -10.21
C GLU A 111 -18.27 8.28 -9.03
N ALA A 112 -18.50 7.59 -7.91
CA ALA A 112 -19.04 8.20 -6.70
C ALA A 112 -18.11 9.26 -6.09
N MET A 113 -16.78 9.08 -6.18
CA MET A 113 -15.81 10.07 -5.72
C MET A 113 -15.66 11.25 -6.68
N LEU A 114 -15.71 11.01 -7.98
CA LEU A 114 -15.74 12.06 -9.00
C LEU A 114 -16.98 12.95 -8.87
N ALA A 115 -18.14 12.35 -8.61
CA ALA A 115 -19.37 13.10 -8.32
C ALA A 115 -19.25 14.01 -7.08
N ARG A 116 -18.39 13.64 -6.12
CA ARG A 116 -18.06 14.46 -4.93
C ARG A 116 -16.93 15.45 -5.15
N ARG A 117 -16.34 15.48 -6.36
CA ARG A 117 -15.24 16.36 -6.75
C ARG A 117 -14.05 16.24 -5.82
N VAL A 118 -13.60 15.02 -5.54
CA VAL A 118 -12.34 14.81 -4.82
C VAL A 118 -11.19 15.47 -5.59
N ASP A 119 -10.22 16.05 -4.88
CA ASP A 119 -9.12 16.81 -5.49
C ASP A 119 -8.08 15.87 -6.16
N GLY A 120 -8.11 14.59 -5.82
CA GLY A 120 -7.30 13.55 -6.42
C GLY A 120 -7.68 12.17 -5.94
N LEU A 121 -7.29 11.17 -6.70
CA LEU A 121 -7.55 9.76 -6.44
C LEU A 121 -6.25 8.96 -6.39
N VAL A 122 -6.10 8.17 -5.35
CA VAL A 122 -5.14 7.05 -5.29
C VAL A 122 -5.94 5.77 -5.46
N VAL A 123 -5.57 4.96 -6.44
CA VAL A 123 -6.26 3.69 -6.73
C VAL A 123 -5.28 2.54 -6.63
N MET A 124 -5.57 1.57 -5.79
CA MET A 124 -4.93 0.27 -5.76
C MET A 124 -5.84 -0.71 -6.50
N PRO A 125 -5.58 -1.00 -7.79
CA PRO A 125 -6.50 -1.81 -8.61
C PRO A 125 -6.50 -3.28 -8.17
N PRO A 126 -7.54 -4.05 -8.52
CA PRO A 126 -7.53 -5.49 -8.37
C PRO A 126 -6.40 -6.11 -9.18
N GLN A 127 -5.82 -7.20 -8.67
CA GLN A 127 -4.64 -7.83 -9.28
C GLN A 127 -4.89 -8.45 -10.66
N ASP A 128 -6.12 -8.78 -10.98
CA ASP A 128 -6.57 -9.40 -12.24
C ASP A 128 -7.15 -8.39 -13.25
N ALA A 129 -7.18 -7.11 -12.91
CA ALA A 129 -7.73 -6.09 -13.79
C ALA A 129 -6.78 -5.75 -14.95
N ASN A 130 -7.33 -5.49 -16.13
CA ASN A 130 -6.63 -4.77 -17.19
C ASN A 130 -6.50 -3.29 -16.78
N THR A 131 -5.49 -3.01 -15.98
CA THR A 131 -5.32 -1.73 -15.30
C THR A 131 -5.19 -0.56 -16.27
N ALA A 132 -4.57 -0.76 -17.43
CA ALA A 132 -4.39 0.30 -18.41
C ALA A 132 -5.73 0.81 -18.94
N ALA A 133 -6.60 -0.08 -19.42
CA ALA A 133 -7.91 0.30 -19.93
C ALA A 133 -8.84 0.82 -18.82
N PHE A 134 -8.74 0.23 -17.62
CA PHE A 134 -9.60 0.57 -16.49
C PHE A 134 -9.41 2.01 -15.98
N LEU A 135 -8.17 2.46 -15.83
CA LEU A 135 -7.88 3.78 -15.28
C LEU A 135 -7.77 4.88 -16.34
N ASP A 136 -7.47 4.53 -17.59
CA ASP A 136 -7.35 5.49 -18.67
C ASP A 136 -8.66 6.22 -18.98
N ASP A 137 -9.80 5.59 -18.71
CA ASP A 137 -11.13 6.20 -18.87
C ASP A 137 -11.34 7.42 -17.95
N TYR A 138 -10.55 7.55 -16.88
CA TYR A 138 -10.67 8.62 -15.90
C TYR A 138 -9.59 9.71 -16.02
N VAL A 139 -8.70 9.57 -16.98
CA VAL A 139 -7.63 10.56 -17.24
C VAL A 139 -8.23 11.93 -17.57
N GLY A 140 -7.77 12.96 -16.89
CA GLY A 140 -8.25 14.32 -17.06
C GLY A 140 -9.52 14.69 -16.29
N MET A 141 -10.20 13.73 -15.66
CA MET A 141 -11.35 14.01 -14.81
C MET A 141 -10.94 14.48 -13.41
N THR A 142 -9.83 13.95 -12.89
CA THR A 142 -9.19 14.35 -11.65
C THR A 142 -7.71 13.98 -11.70
N SER A 143 -6.91 14.41 -10.72
CA SER A 143 -5.55 13.91 -10.56
C SER A 143 -5.59 12.46 -10.09
N LEU A 144 -5.06 11.55 -10.89
CA LEU A 144 -5.14 10.10 -10.67
C LEU A 144 -3.74 9.49 -10.52
N VAL A 145 -3.57 8.65 -9.50
CA VAL A 145 -2.35 7.87 -9.24
C VAL A 145 -2.74 6.43 -8.98
N GLN A 146 -2.19 5.51 -9.76
CA GLN A 146 -2.23 4.09 -9.44
C GLN A 146 -1.14 3.78 -8.42
N ALA A 147 -1.52 3.12 -7.33
CA ALA A 147 -0.60 2.57 -6.34
C ALA A 147 -0.53 1.05 -6.45
N PHE A 148 0.68 0.51 -6.48
CA PHE A 148 0.96 -0.92 -6.65
C PHE A 148 0.50 -1.52 -7.99
N GLY A 149 0.69 -2.83 -8.12
CA GLY A 149 0.53 -3.52 -9.38
C GLY A 149 1.49 -2.99 -10.45
N HIS A 150 1.34 -3.46 -11.66
CA HIS A 150 2.09 -2.94 -12.81
C HIS A 150 1.16 -2.07 -13.67
N SER A 151 1.61 -0.89 -14.07
CA SER A 151 0.85 -0.05 -15.00
C SER A 151 1.48 -0.09 -16.38
N THR A 152 0.68 -0.44 -17.38
CA THR A 152 1.05 -0.33 -18.80
C THR A 152 0.53 0.96 -19.42
N SER A 153 -0.25 1.76 -18.67
CA SER A 153 -0.75 3.06 -19.14
C SER A 153 0.37 4.10 -19.21
N PHE A 154 0.41 4.84 -20.30
CA PHE A 154 1.27 6.02 -20.45
C PHE A 154 0.59 7.33 -20.03
N HIS A 155 -0.64 7.26 -19.53
CA HIS A 155 -1.48 8.43 -19.21
C HIS A 155 -1.80 8.56 -17.73
N VAL A 156 -1.56 7.51 -16.96
CA VAL A 156 -1.81 7.47 -15.51
C VAL A 156 -0.49 7.49 -14.75
N ASN A 157 -0.41 8.29 -13.68
CA ASN A 157 0.69 8.17 -12.74
C ASN A 157 0.70 6.80 -12.10
N TRP A 158 1.87 6.24 -11.95
CA TRP A 158 2.04 4.99 -11.24
C TRP A 158 3.15 5.11 -10.19
N VAL A 159 2.91 4.53 -9.03
CA VAL A 159 3.91 4.34 -7.98
C VAL A 159 3.77 2.95 -7.38
N GLY A 160 4.86 2.22 -7.29
CA GLY A 160 4.81 0.83 -6.82
C GLY A 160 6.15 0.30 -6.32
N VAL A 161 6.20 -1.02 -6.15
CA VAL A 161 7.38 -1.76 -5.77
C VAL A 161 8.17 -2.16 -7.02
N ASP A 162 9.50 -2.11 -6.95
CA ASP A 162 10.37 -2.75 -7.94
C ASP A 162 10.34 -4.27 -7.72
N GLU A 163 9.47 -4.95 -8.47
CA GLU A 163 9.28 -6.39 -8.36
C GLU A 163 10.53 -7.16 -8.82
N SER A 164 11.27 -6.63 -9.79
CA SER A 164 12.53 -7.21 -10.21
C SER A 164 13.59 -7.16 -9.09
N ALA A 165 13.68 -6.02 -8.39
CA ALA A 165 14.55 -5.90 -7.23
C ALA A 165 14.09 -6.82 -6.09
N SER A 166 12.77 -6.98 -5.87
CA SER A 166 12.20 -7.89 -4.88
C SER A 166 12.66 -9.33 -5.11
N MET A 167 12.47 -9.83 -6.32
CA MET A 167 12.87 -11.21 -6.66
C MET A 167 14.41 -11.42 -6.54
N LYS A 168 15.19 -10.48 -7.06
CA LYS A 168 16.66 -10.55 -6.96
C LYS A 168 17.14 -10.55 -5.50
N LEU A 169 16.52 -9.73 -4.65
CA LEU A 169 16.84 -9.66 -3.23
C LEU A 169 16.54 -10.98 -2.52
N MET A 170 15.37 -11.59 -2.79
CA MET A 170 15.02 -12.91 -2.25
C MET A 170 16.00 -14.00 -2.70
N LEU A 171 16.31 -14.05 -4.00
CA LEU A 171 17.24 -15.06 -4.55
C LEU A 171 18.65 -14.89 -3.99
N SER A 172 19.17 -13.67 -3.91
CA SER A 172 20.50 -13.40 -3.35
C SER A 172 20.57 -13.82 -1.89
N HIS A 173 19.55 -13.48 -1.10
CA HIS A 173 19.47 -13.89 0.30
C HIS A 173 19.43 -15.42 0.45
N LEU A 174 18.59 -16.10 -0.31
CA LEU A 174 18.51 -17.57 -0.25
C LEU A 174 19.83 -18.24 -0.65
N ALA A 175 20.52 -17.72 -1.67
CA ALA A 175 21.82 -18.23 -2.09
C ALA A 175 22.90 -18.01 -1.02
N GLU A 176 22.90 -16.88 -0.31
CA GLU A 176 23.79 -16.63 0.84
C GLU A 176 23.61 -17.67 1.96
N TYR A 177 22.42 -18.22 2.10
CA TYR A 177 22.08 -19.28 3.05
C TYR A 177 22.12 -20.69 2.43
N ASN A 178 22.90 -20.88 1.35
CA ASN A 178 23.15 -22.15 0.68
C ASN A 178 21.89 -22.80 0.08
N ALA A 179 20.92 -22.03 -0.35
CA ALA A 179 19.87 -22.54 -1.23
C ALA A 179 20.43 -22.67 -2.66
N ASP A 180 20.23 -23.81 -3.28
CA ASP A 180 20.66 -24.12 -4.65
C ASP A 180 19.48 -24.49 -5.57
N SER A 181 18.31 -24.73 -4.98
CA SER A 181 17.12 -25.19 -5.68
C SER A 181 15.86 -24.47 -5.17
N ILE A 182 15.17 -23.78 -6.09
CA ILE A 182 14.15 -22.79 -5.76
C ILE A 182 12.80 -23.21 -6.36
N ALA A 183 11.76 -23.25 -5.51
CA ALA A 183 10.39 -23.25 -5.96
C ALA A 183 9.73 -21.89 -5.74
N PHE A 184 8.78 -21.51 -6.61
CA PHE A 184 8.07 -20.27 -6.55
C PHE A 184 6.56 -20.48 -6.48
N LEU A 185 5.95 -20.17 -5.34
CA LEU A 185 4.51 -20.14 -5.16
C LEU A 185 4.03 -18.72 -5.51
N SER A 186 3.80 -18.49 -6.80
CA SER A 186 3.46 -17.18 -7.38
C SER A 186 2.02 -16.77 -7.07
N GLY A 187 1.67 -15.53 -7.34
CA GLY A 187 0.30 -15.02 -7.26
C GLY A 187 -0.57 -15.47 -8.44
N ASN A 188 -1.69 -14.76 -8.65
CA ASN A 188 -2.60 -15.05 -9.75
C ASN A 188 -1.90 -14.93 -11.10
N VAL A 189 -2.11 -15.90 -12.00
CA VAL A 189 -1.50 -15.94 -13.34
C VAL A 189 -1.85 -14.72 -14.21
N ASN A 190 -2.98 -14.08 -13.96
CA ASN A 190 -3.40 -12.87 -14.67
C ASN A 190 -2.79 -11.58 -14.09
N SER A 191 -2.03 -11.68 -12.99
CA SER A 191 -1.36 -10.53 -12.38
C SER A 191 -0.09 -10.15 -13.13
N ALA A 192 0.03 -8.91 -13.56
CA ALA A 192 1.24 -8.39 -14.19
C ALA A 192 2.45 -8.44 -13.25
N SER A 193 2.27 -8.19 -11.95
CA SER A 193 3.33 -8.36 -10.94
C SER A 193 3.81 -9.81 -10.85
N ALA A 194 2.89 -10.79 -10.89
CA ALA A 194 3.26 -12.20 -10.89
C ALA A 194 4.06 -12.58 -12.15
N ALA A 195 3.69 -12.03 -13.31
CA ALA A 195 4.42 -12.24 -14.56
C ALA A 195 5.83 -11.65 -14.50
N GLU A 196 6.00 -10.43 -13.96
CA GLU A 196 7.30 -9.77 -13.79
C GLU A 196 8.20 -10.53 -12.83
N LEU A 197 7.68 -10.93 -11.66
CA LEU A 197 8.39 -11.77 -10.70
C LEU A 197 8.84 -13.10 -11.32
N PHE A 198 7.96 -13.76 -12.06
CA PHE A 198 8.29 -15.03 -12.74
C PHE A 198 9.36 -14.85 -13.82
N ALA A 199 9.27 -13.80 -14.65
CA ALA A 199 10.29 -13.51 -15.66
C ALA A 199 11.65 -13.20 -15.02
N THR A 200 11.65 -12.46 -13.90
CA THR A 200 12.88 -12.17 -13.15
C THR A 200 13.45 -13.42 -12.47
N LEU A 201 12.60 -14.30 -11.93
CA LEU A 201 13.03 -15.60 -11.41
C LEU A 201 13.77 -16.39 -12.49
N GLN A 202 13.14 -16.57 -13.66
CA GLN A 202 13.70 -17.37 -14.77
C GLN A 202 15.07 -16.84 -15.26
N THR A 203 15.22 -15.51 -15.31
CA THR A 203 16.48 -14.89 -15.75
C THR A 203 17.54 -14.95 -14.66
N SER A 204 17.19 -14.64 -13.41
CA SER A 204 18.11 -14.55 -12.29
C SER A 204 18.61 -15.92 -11.83
N THR A 205 17.77 -16.94 -11.79
CA THR A 205 18.19 -18.31 -11.43
C THR A 205 19.24 -18.85 -12.39
N ARG A 206 19.14 -18.56 -13.70
CA ARG A 206 20.16 -18.93 -14.69
C ARG A 206 21.50 -18.22 -14.43
N VAL A 207 21.46 -16.92 -14.14
CA VAL A 207 22.66 -16.13 -13.88
C VAL A 207 23.33 -16.55 -12.58
N MET A 208 22.56 -16.89 -11.56
CA MET A 208 23.05 -17.27 -10.23
C MET A 208 23.35 -18.77 -10.13
N ASN A 209 23.14 -19.55 -11.21
CA ASN A 209 23.26 -21.00 -11.23
C ASN A 209 22.41 -21.72 -10.16
N LEU A 210 21.19 -21.23 -9.95
CA LEU A 210 20.21 -21.83 -9.05
C LEU A 210 19.28 -22.74 -9.87
N MET A 211 18.98 -23.92 -9.34
CA MET A 211 18.10 -24.87 -9.98
C MET A 211 16.63 -24.50 -9.79
N THR A 212 15.84 -24.58 -10.84
CA THR A 212 14.37 -24.52 -10.78
C THR A 212 13.79 -25.46 -11.84
N GLU A 213 12.64 -26.05 -11.55
CA GLU A 213 11.95 -26.93 -12.48
C GLU A 213 10.56 -26.37 -12.83
N PRO A 214 10.02 -26.63 -14.03
CA PRO A 214 8.70 -26.12 -14.42
C PRO A 214 7.59 -26.48 -13.42
N GLY A 215 7.65 -27.67 -12.83
CA GLY A 215 6.68 -28.15 -11.83
C GLY A 215 6.81 -27.48 -10.45
N TRP A 216 7.87 -26.72 -10.21
CA TRP A 216 8.11 -26.01 -8.95
C TRP A 216 7.56 -24.58 -8.93
N THR A 217 7.06 -24.09 -10.04
CA THR A 217 6.32 -22.83 -10.09
C THR A 217 4.83 -23.12 -10.12
N THR A 218 4.09 -22.53 -9.18
CA THR A 218 2.64 -22.62 -9.08
C THR A 218 2.01 -21.26 -9.11
N PHE A 219 0.82 -21.14 -9.69
CA PHE A 219 0.04 -19.91 -9.75
C PHE A 219 -1.31 -20.12 -9.06
N GLY A 220 -1.81 -19.10 -8.35
CA GLY A 220 -3.11 -19.19 -7.70
C GLY A 220 -3.40 -18.00 -6.80
N ASP A 221 -4.43 -18.14 -5.96
CA ASP A 221 -4.82 -17.13 -4.98
C ASP A 221 -3.77 -16.95 -3.87
N ASN A 222 -3.77 -15.78 -3.26
CA ASN A 222 -2.85 -15.43 -2.19
C ASN A 222 -3.40 -15.86 -0.83
N SER A 223 -3.56 -17.18 -0.61
CA SER A 223 -4.10 -17.71 0.64
C SER A 223 -3.20 -18.75 1.29
N ALA A 224 -3.24 -18.84 2.62
CA ALA A 224 -2.54 -19.88 3.38
C ALA A 224 -3.00 -21.29 2.99
N LYS A 225 -4.29 -21.46 2.71
CA LYS A 225 -4.85 -22.74 2.25
C LYS A 225 -4.17 -23.21 0.97
N ARG A 226 -3.99 -22.31 0.01
CA ARG A 226 -3.31 -22.63 -1.25
C ARG A 226 -1.84 -22.98 -0.99
N GLY A 227 -1.11 -22.16 -0.21
CA GLY A 227 0.29 -22.43 0.12
C GLY A 227 0.49 -23.80 0.76
N TYR A 228 -0.40 -24.17 1.68
CA TYR A 228 -0.42 -25.50 2.29
C TYR A 228 -0.60 -26.62 1.24
N HIS A 229 -1.60 -26.50 0.36
CA HIS A 229 -1.85 -27.53 -0.65
C HIS A 229 -0.74 -27.67 -1.70
N ASP A 230 -0.15 -26.55 -2.10
CA ASP A 230 0.95 -26.56 -3.06
C ASP A 230 2.19 -27.26 -2.48
N VAL A 231 2.53 -27.00 -1.22
CA VAL A 231 3.66 -27.67 -0.56
C VAL A 231 3.37 -29.15 -0.33
N MET A 232 2.16 -29.50 0.11
CA MET A 232 1.78 -30.92 0.25
C MET A 232 1.94 -31.68 -1.06
N ARG A 233 1.66 -31.05 -2.20
CA ARG A 233 1.86 -31.64 -3.52
C ARG A 233 3.34 -31.69 -3.91
N LEU A 234 4.09 -30.60 -3.74
CA LEU A 234 5.51 -30.51 -4.10
C LEU A 234 6.39 -31.45 -3.30
N PHE A 235 6.06 -31.70 -2.04
CA PHE A 235 6.86 -32.49 -1.11
C PHE A 235 6.23 -33.86 -0.78
N GLY A 236 5.03 -34.15 -1.30
CA GLY A 236 4.34 -35.44 -1.10
C GLY A 236 5.04 -36.61 -1.79
N ASP A 237 5.63 -36.37 -2.95
CA ASP A 237 6.40 -37.35 -3.68
C ASP A 237 7.86 -37.39 -3.26
N LYS A 238 8.50 -38.58 -3.32
CA LYS A 238 9.92 -38.78 -2.99
C LYS A 238 10.88 -38.35 -4.11
N GLY A 239 10.43 -37.52 -5.05
CA GLY A 239 11.24 -37.03 -6.17
C GLY A 239 12.23 -35.92 -5.77
N ASN A 240 12.75 -35.24 -6.80
CA ASN A 240 13.60 -34.07 -6.61
C ASN A 240 12.82 -32.95 -5.92
N ARG A 241 13.36 -32.34 -4.86
CA ARG A 241 12.69 -31.35 -4.02
C ARG A 241 13.51 -30.07 -3.95
N PRO A 242 12.86 -28.90 -4.00
CA PRO A 242 13.57 -27.65 -3.79
C PRO A 242 13.99 -27.53 -2.31
N ASN A 243 15.12 -26.87 -2.05
CA ASN A 243 15.54 -26.54 -0.69
C ASN A 243 15.24 -25.08 -0.30
N ALA A 244 14.52 -24.35 -1.17
CA ALA A 244 13.96 -23.05 -0.83
C ALA A 244 12.63 -22.78 -1.53
N LEU A 245 11.73 -22.09 -0.83
CA LEU A 245 10.43 -21.64 -1.30
C LEU A 245 10.38 -20.12 -1.27
N ILE A 246 10.10 -19.52 -2.42
CA ILE A 246 9.70 -18.12 -2.53
C ILE A 246 8.18 -18.10 -2.64
N CYS A 247 7.52 -17.32 -1.80
CA CYS A 247 6.07 -17.19 -1.75
C CYS A 247 5.65 -15.77 -2.09
N ALA A 248 4.63 -15.62 -2.95
CA ALA A 248 4.13 -14.33 -3.41
C ALA A 248 3.62 -13.42 -2.27
N THR A 249 3.13 -14.03 -1.19
CA THR A 249 2.68 -13.32 0.03
C THR A 249 3.05 -14.11 1.28
N ASP A 250 3.02 -13.42 2.41
CA ASP A 250 3.23 -14.07 3.73
C ASP A 250 2.16 -15.11 4.04
N ASP A 251 0.90 -14.89 3.61
CA ASP A 251 -0.17 -15.88 3.83
C ASP A 251 0.14 -17.20 3.12
N VAL A 252 0.60 -17.14 1.87
CA VAL A 252 1.04 -18.33 1.13
C VAL A 252 2.24 -18.99 1.85
N ALA A 253 3.19 -18.20 2.33
CA ALA A 253 4.36 -18.70 3.07
C ALA A 253 3.99 -19.36 4.40
N ILE A 254 3.05 -18.78 5.14
CA ILE A 254 2.54 -19.37 6.40
C ILE A 254 1.88 -20.71 6.12
N GLY A 255 1.06 -20.80 5.06
CA GLY A 255 0.50 -22.07 4.62
C GLY A 255 1.56 -23.10 4.25
N ALA A 256 2.63 -22.65 3.59
CA ALA A 256 3.79 -23.50 3.26
C ALA A 256 4.51 -24.00 4.53
N LEU A 257 4.75 -23.14 5.51
CA LEU A 257 5.35 -23.54 6.80
C LEU A 257 4.50 -24.59 7.53
N MET A 258 3.18 -24.41 7.55
CA MET A 258 2.26 -25.40 8.16
C MET A 258 2.36 -26.75 7.48
N ALA A 259 2.43 -26.80 6.15
CA ALA A 259 2.56 -28.04 5.40
C ALA A 259 3.92 -28.72 5.63
N LEU A 260 5.03 -27.95 5.63
CA LEU A 260 6.37 -28.49 5.89
C LEU A 260 6.44 -29.08 7.31
N ASN A 261 5.90 -28.39 8.29
CA ASN A 261 5.82 -28.89 9.67
C ASN A 261 5.04 -30.22 9.74
N GLN A 262 3.88 -30.31 9.08
CA GLN A 262 3.11 -31.54 9.02
C GLN A 262 3.85 -32.70 8.34
N LEU A 263 4.70 -32.41 7.35
CA LEU A 263 5.53 -33.40 6.66
C LEU A 263 6.81 -33.75 7.46
N GLY A 264 7.06 -33.08 8.60
CA GLY A 264 8.26 -33.29 9.40
C GLY A 264 9.53 -32.75 8.76
N ILE A 265 9.39 -31.79 7.83
CA ILE A 265 10.51 -31.15 7.12
C ILE A 265 10.92 -29.88 7.90
N ARG A 266 12.20 -29.82 8.31
CA ARG A 266 12.67 -28.73 9.13
C ARG A 266 12.94 -27.46 8.32
N VAL A 267 12.43 -26.33 8.84
CA VAL A 267 12.70 -24.98 8.34
C VAL A 267 13.59 -24.26 9.36
N PRO A 268 14.71 -23.69 8.97
CA PRO A 268 15.27 -23.56 7.62
C PRO A 268 16.27 -24.68 7.22
N ASP A 269 16.50 -25.68 8.04
CA ASP A 269 17.59 -26.64 7.87
C ASP A 269 17.50 -27.39 6.53
N GLU A 270 16.32 -27.93 6.21
CA GLU A 270 16.09 -28.70 4.99
C GLU A 270 15.48 -27.84 3.90
N VAL A 271 14.57 -26.94 4.26
CA VAL A 271 13.89 -26.04 3.33
C VAL A 271 13.79 -24.62 3.91
N LYS A 272 14.23 -23.63 3.16
CA LYS A 272 14.10 -22.22 3.51
C LYS A 272 12.81 -21.66 2.94
N VAL A 273 12.15 -20.77 3.69
CA VAL A 273 10.90 -20.15 3.25
C VAL A 273 10.99 -18.64 3.37
N ILE A 274 10.63 -17.93 2.29
CA ILE A 274 10.58 -16.46 2.27
C ILE A 274 9.24 -16.00 1.70
N GLY A 275 8.60 -15.04 2.39
CA GLY A 275 7.35 -14.41 2.00
C GLY A 275 7.52 -12.99 1.45
N SER A 276 6.39 -12.32 1.24
CA SER A 276 6.33 -10.90 0.85
C SER A 276 5.12 -10.22 1.49
N GLY A 277 5.32 -8.99 1.98
CA GLY A 277 4.34 -8.16 2.67
C GLY A 277 4.76 -7.73 4.06
N ASP A 278 5.62 -8.50 4.72
CA ASP A 278 6.04 -8.30 6.11
C ASP A 278 4.84 -8.04 7.03
N SER A 279 3.84 -8.93 6.93
CA SER A 279 2.63 -8.89 7.74
C SER A 279 2.93 -9.15 9.21
N PRO A 280 2.08 -8.69 10.15
CA PRO A 280 2.25 -9.03 11.57
C PRO A 280 2.31 -10.55 11.83
N ALA A 281 1.62 -11.34 11.01
CA ALA A 281 1.63 -12.79 11.11
C ALA A 281 2.99 -13.40 10.76
N ALA A 282 3.77 -12.78 9.87
CA ALA A 282 5.10 -13.24 9.51
C ALA A 282 6.06 -13.23 10.71
N ALA A 283 5.94 -12.23 11.61
CA ALA A 283 6.79 -12.12 12.78
C ALA A 283 6.53 -13.18 13.86
N ILE A 284 5.31 -13.71 13.91
CA ILE A 284 4.86 -14.70 14.91
C ILE A 284 4.66 -16.10 14.34
N ALA A 285 4.98 -16.31 13.06
CA ALA A 285 4.98 -17.63 12.44
C ALA A 285 6.01 -18.55 13.12
N ASP A 286 5.88 -19.85 12.93
CA ASP A 286 6.80 -20.84 13.46
C ASP A 286 7.43 -21.66 12.31
N PRO A 287 8.76 -21.47 12.05
CA PRO A 287 9.62 -20.39 12.56
C PRO A 287 9.21 -19.01 12.06
N PRO A 288 9.64 -17.89 12.74
CA PRO A 288 9.42 -16.53 12.27
C PRO A 288 9.85 -16.34 10.82
N LEU A 289 8.94 -15.78 9.99
CA LEU A 289 9.07 -15.76 8.54
C LEU A 289 9.89 -14.57 8.05
N SER A 290 10.96 -14.85 7.30
CA SER A 290 11.67 -13.85 6.50
C SER A 290 10.75 -13.34 5.40
N SER A 291 10.68 -12.03 5.22
CA SER A 291 9.72 -11.44 4.28
C SER A 291 10.26 -10.17 3.62
N ILE A 292 9.78 -9.89 2.42
CA ILE A 292 9.98 -8.62 1.73
C ILE A 292 9.04 -7.57 2.34
N LEU A 293 9.62 -6.47 2.80
CA LEU A 293 8.91 -5.29 3.29
C LEU A 293 8.71 -4.29 2.13
N PRO A 294 7.47 -4.09 1.66
CA PRO A 294 7.18 -3.10 0.62
C PRO A 294 7.36 -1.68 1.17
N PRO A 295 7.87 -0.72 0.38
CA PRO A 295 8.15 0.65 0.82
C PRO A 295 6.88 1.52 0.84
N CYS A 296 5.82 1.10 1.55
CA CYS A 296 4.49 1.72 1.54
C CYS A 296 4.52 3.21 1.93
N ARG A 297 5.42 3.60 2.85
CA ARG A 297 5.59 5.00 3.24
C ARG A 297 6.08 5.87 2.07
N LEU A 298 7.06 5.38 1.31
CA LEU A 298 7.56 6.10 0.13
C LEU A 298 6.50 6.16 -0.96
N ILE A 299 5.75 5.07 -1.16
CA ILE A 299 4.65 4.98 -2.13
C ILE A 299 3.54 5.97 -1.75
N ALA A 300 3.11 6.03 -0.49
CA ALA A 300 2.10 6.97 -0.01
C ALA A 300 2.53 8.43 -0.22
N HIS A 301 3.76 8.76 0.16
CA HIS A 301 4.33 10.09 0.00
C HIS A 301 4.38 10.51 -1.48
N GLU A 302 4.89 9.63 -2.34
CA GLU A 302 5.01 9.92 -3.78
C GLU A 302 3.63 10.02 -4.45
N ALA A 303 2.66 9.19 -4.08
CA ALA A 303 1.29 9.29 -4.59
C ALA A 303 0.69 10.68 -4.32
N LEU A 304 0.82 11.20 -3.09
CA LEU A 304 0.34 12.54 -2.73
C LEU A 304 1.13 13.66 -3.43
N ARG A 305 2.43 13.49 -3.62
CA ARG A 305 3.26 14.41 -4.39
C ARG A 305 2.79 14.50 -5.84
N LEU A 306 2.56 13.37 -6.48
CA LEU A 306 2.10 13.28 -7.88
C LEU A 306 0.72 13.91 -8.05
N ILE A 307 -0.22 13.69 -7.11
CA ILE A 307 -1.52 14.39 -7.10
C ILE A 307 -1.31 15.91 -7.06
N SER A 308 -0.45 16.38 -6.16
CA SER A 308 -0.24 17.82 -5.96
C SER A 308 0.41 18.50 -7.17
N VAL A 309 1.33 17.83 -7.85
CA VAL A 309 2.00 18.34 -9.06
C VAL A 309 1.05 18.37 -10.24
N SER A 310 0.21 17.34 -10.43
CA SER A 310 -0.76 17.26 -11.51
C SER A 310 -1.78 18.41 -11.45
N VAL A 311 -2.22 18.77 -10.25
CA VAL A 311 -3.15 19.88 -10.04
C VAL A 311 -2.50 21.23 -10.38
N SER A 312 -1.18 21.35 -10.20
CA SER A 312 -0.46 22.61 -10.31
C SER A 312 0.06 22.93 -11.72
N SER A 313 0.15 21.96 -12.62
CA SER A 313 0.83 22.09 -13.92
C SER A 313 -0.08 21.77 -15.10
N LYS A 314 -0.16 22.72 -16.06
CA LYS A 314 -0.91 22.52 -17.31
C LYS A 314 -0.19 21.62 -18.35
N HIS A 315 1.09 21.35 -18.16
CA HIS A 315 1.94 20.52 -19.05
C HIS A 315 2.60 19.40 -18.24
N TRP A 316 1.78 18.66 -17.52
CA TRP A 316 2.25 17.57 -16.72
C TRP A 316 2.35 16.28 -17.55
N LEU A 317 3.46 15.55 -17.38
CA LEU A 317 3.64 14.22 -17.95
C LEU A 317 3.48 13.18 -16.83
N PRO A 318 2.80 12.07 -17.10
CA PRO A 318 2.69 10.97 -16.16
C PRO A 318 4.06 10.46 -15.72
N ALA A 319 4.20 10.19 -14.44
CA ALA A 319 5.39 9.63 -13.85
C ALA A 319 5.15 8.18 -13.43
N HIS A 320 6.12 7.32 -13.70
CA HIS A 320 6.16 5.94 -13.21
C HIS A 320 7.36 5.80 -12.28
N THR A 321 7.10 5.51 -11.02
CA THR A 321 8.12 5.44 -9.98
C THR A 321 8.06 4.08 -9.29
N ALA A 322 9.11 3.28 -9.41
CA ALA A 322 9.29 2.04 -8.67
C ALA A 322 10.28 2.25 -7.52
N TYR A 323 9.93 1.80 -6.33
CA TYR A 323 10.79 1.84 -5.16
C TYR A 323 11.31 0.45 -4.80
N PRO A 324 12.63 0.32 -4.49
CA PRO A 324 13.17 -0.95 -4.05
C PRO A 324 12.59 -1.32 -2.67
N PRO A 325 12.28 -2.61 -2.44
CA PRO A 325 11.85 -3.10 -1.16
C PRO A 325 13.02 -3.30 -0.19
N GLN A 326 12.70 -3.70 1.04
CA GLN A 326 13.66 -4.17 2.03
C GLN A 326 13.41 -5.63 2.35
N LEU A 327 14.44 -6.35 2.77
CA LEU A 327 14.30 -7.69 3.32
C LEU A 327 14.30 -7.63 4.84
N VAL A 328 13.30 -8.20 5.46
CA VAL A 328 13.25 -8.46 6.89
C VAL A 328 13.63 -9.92 7.10
N GLN A 329 14.88 -10.14 7.48
CA GLN A 329 15.43 -11.47 7.71
C GLN A 329 14.97 -12.01 9.08
N ARG A 330 14.45 -13.26 9.08
CA ARG A 330 14.04 -14.01 10.26
C ARG A 330 14.48 -15.47 10.18
N GLU A 331 14.00 -16.29 11.10
CA GLU A 331 14.48 -17.67 11.31
C GLU A 331 14.11 -18.63 10.16
N SER A 332 13.07 -18.37 9.37
CA SER A 332 12.66 -19.26 8.28
C SER A 332 13.69 -19.38 7.15
N THR A 333 14.72 -18.55 7.15
CA THR A 333 15.83 -18.63 6.17
C THR A 333 17.20 -18.72 6.81
N SER A 334 17.43 -18.13 7.99
CA SER A 334 18.76 -18.02 8.60
C SER A 334 18.95 -18.90 9.85
N GLY A 335 17.88 -19.54 10.35
CA GLY A 335 17.91 -20.24 11.62
C GLY A 335 17.95 -19.30 12.84
N PRO A 336 17.82 -19.86 14.04
CA PRO A 336 17.84 -19.09 15.26
C PRO A 336 19.19 -18.37 15.43
N ARG A 337 19.14 -17.05 15.65
CA ARG A 337 20.34 -16.29 16.03
C ARG A 337 20.69 -16.62 17.48
N PHE A 338 21.61 -17.54 17.70
CA PHE A 338 22.20 -17.73 19.01
C PHE A 338 23.04 -16.49 19.36
N GLY A 339 22.50 -15.62 20.19
CA GLY A 339 23.21 -14.49 20.79
C GLY A 339 22.82 -13.12 20.26
N SER A 340 21.65 -12.64 20.62
CA SER A 340 21.44 -11.22 20.93
C SER A 340 20.53 -11.15 22.14
N SER A 341 21.13 -10.97 23.31
CA SER A 341 20.48 -10.46 24.52
C SER A 341 20.06 -9.00 24.29
N ASP A 342 18.97 -8.79 23.57
CA ASP A 342 18.30 -7.49 23.45
C ASP A 342 16.78 -7.72 23.36
N MET A 343 16.25 -8.49 24.32
CA MET A 343 14.87 -8.31 24.76
C MET A 343 14.90 -7.41 26.01
N ALA A 344 15.38 -6.20 25.85
CA ALA A 344 15.04 -5.12 26.74
C ALA A 344 13.65 -4.64 26.35
N LEU A 345 12.64 -5.06 27.11
CA LEU A 345 11.37 -4.35 27.16
C LEU A 345 11.69 -2.88 27.51
N PRO A 346 11.09 -1.89 26.87
CA PRO A 346 11.24 -0.51 27.32
C PRO A 346 10.68 -0.45 28.74
N ASP A 347 11.52 -0.03 29.67
CA ASP A 347 11.11 0.28 31.03
C ASP A 347 9.99 1.33 30.97
N ASP A 348 8.85 1.01 31.57
CA ASP A 348 7.83 1.96 31.98
C ASP A 348 8.48 3.00 32.90
N GLU A 349 8.82 4.15 32.39
CA GLU A 349 9.06 5.32 33.22
C GLU A 349 7.87 6.29 33.11
N SER A 350 7.21 6.38 34.24
CA SER A 350 6.21 7.28 34.82
C SER A 350 6.09 8.68 34.23
#